data_9d31af1646f895a2e76ea4243f0b27db
#
_entry.id   9d31af1646f895a2e76ea4243f0b27db
#
_cell.length_a   1.000
_cell.length_b   1.000
_cell.length_c   1.000
_cell.angle_alpha   90.00
_cell.angle_beta   90.00
_cell.angle_gamma   90.00
#
_symmetry.space_group_name_H-M   'P 1'
#
loop_
_entity.id
_entity.type
_entity.pdbx_description
1 polymer ?
#
loop_
_entity_poly.entity_id
_entity_poly.type
_entity_poly.pdbx_seq_one_letter_code
_entity_poly.pdbx_strand_id
1 'polypeptide(L)'
;LHVRSRRQRQMCIRDSGTQKVEEYLRQQFPDARIQRIDADSTKRKGQAEELFNRVHEGKIDILVGTQMVSKGHDFKNLNLVCVLNADAGLYAHDFRSSERLFAQLLQVAGRAGRHLPGGKVLIQSNELNHPLYQALQRQDYELFAEHTLQERRLAKLPPFSFQTLVTASSKEIERCLAFLEEIKAIVLAEDYADEPAYQHLRELQTGIRFYDPVPLRIVRVFHMERAQLLIESGSRARLQRFLPYWAEQIAKIAKKHRLKYVIEVDPLEI
;
A
#
# COMPACT_ATOMS: atom_id res chain seq x y z
N LEU A 1 34.55 -9.16 -1.20
CA LEU A 1 33.88 -8.52 -2.38
C LEU A 1 32.36 -8.60 -2.35
N HIS A 2 31.72 -9.35 -1.40
CA HIS A 2 30.27 -9.55 -1.36
C HIS A 2 29.49 -8.62 -0.41
N VAL A 3 30.14 -7.82 0.41
CA VAL A 3 29.48 -6.97 1.41
C VAL A 3 29.00 -5.62 0.81
N ARG A 4 29.58 -5.16 -0.28
CA ARG A 4 29.16 -3.90 -0.96
C ARG A 4 27.81 -4.00 -1.68
N SER A 5 27.37 -5.19 -2.09
CA SER A 5 26.14 -5.33 -2.88
C SER A 5 24.85 -5.15 -2.06
N ARG A 6 24.82 -5.51 -0.78
CA ARG A 6 23.63 -5.39 0.07
C ARG A 6 23.31 -3.94 0.49
N ARG A 7 24.32 -3.13 0.80
CA ARG A 7 24.10 -1.70 1.11
C ARG A 7 23.68 -0.89 -0.12
N GLN A 8 24.20 -1.22 -1.30
CA GLN A 8 23.79 -0.58 -2.54
C GLN A 8 22.34 -0.91 -2.94
N ARG A 9 21.85 -2.12 -2.68
CA ARG A 9 20.43 -2.47 -2.93
C ARG A 9 19.45 -1.75 -2.01
N GLN A 10 19.80 -1.50 -0.75
CA GLN A 10 18.96 -0.72 0.16
C GLN A 10 18.92 0.78 -0.15
N MET A 11 20.00 1.34 -0.73
CA MET A 11 20.02 2.74 -1.18
C MET A 11 19.26 2.98 -2.49
N CYS A 12 19.02 1.95 -3.31
CA CYS A 12 18.30 2.07 -4.59
C CYS A 12 16.76 2.18 -4.45
N ILE A 13 16.20 2.01 -3.26
CA ILE A 13 14.74 2.02 -3.01
C ILE A 13 14.19 3.43 -2.68
N ARG A 14 15.06 4.42 -2.45
CA ARG A 14 14.65 5.82 -2.20
C ARG A 14 15.24 6.73 -3.26
N ASP A 15 14.42 7.41 -4.03
CA ASP A 15 14.68 8.53 -4.96
C ASP A 15 15.85 8.39 -5.98
N SER A 16 16.85 7.55 -5.72
CA SER A 16 17.98 7.33 -6.60
C SER A 16 17.68 6.42 -7.82
N GLY A 17 16.52 5.76 -7.84
CA GLY A 17 16.16 4.81 -8.90
C GLY A 17 15.90 5.50 -10.23
N THR A 18 15.04 6.50 -10.26
CA THR A 18 14.69 7.27 -11.48
C THR A 18 15.84 8.10 -11.97
N GLN A 19 16.65 8.68 -11.08
CA GLN A 19 17.83 9.44 -11.46
C GLN A 19 18.89 8.57 -12.14
N LYS A 20 19.18 7.39 -11.60
CA LYS A 20 20.13 6.45 -12.23
C LYS A 20 19.65 5.94 -13.58
N VAL A 21 18.34 5.70 -13.72
CA VAL A 21 17.75 5.32 -15.00
C VAL A 21 17.90 6.47 -16.00
N GLU A 22 17.62 7.70 -15.60
CA GLU A 22 17.81 8.88 -16.44
C GLU A 22 19.27 9.03 -16.88
N GLU A 23 20.23 8.95 -15.95
CA GLU A 23 21.67 9.03 -16.25
C GLU A 23 22.12 7.94 -17.21
N TYR A 24 21.67 6.69 -16.97
CA TYR A 24 21.99 5.58 -17.87
C TYR A 24 21.40 5.78 -19.28
N LEU A 25 20.15 6.21 -19.37
CA LEU A 25 19.50 6.44 -20.67
C LEU A 25 20.18 7.59 -21.44
N ARG A 26 20.63 8.65 -20.76
CA ARG A 26 21.41 9.74 -21.39
C ARG A 26 22.73 9.27 -21.98
N GLN A 27 23.37 8.29 -21.35
CA GLN A 27 24.59 7.68 -21.90
C GLN A 27 24.31 6.80 -23.10
N GLN A 28 23.20 6.05 -23.10
CA GLN A 28 22.83 5.15 -24.19
C GLN A 28 22.23 5.89 -25.39
N PHE A 29 21.53 6.98 -25.15
CA PHE A 29 20.80 7.76 -26.15
C PHE A 29 21.17 9.25 -26.04
N PRO A 30 22.39 9.65 -26.43
CA PRO A 30 22.90 11.02 -26.23
C PRO A 30 22.08 12.07 -26.98
N ASP A 31 21.46 11.72 -28.11
CA ASP A 31 20.66 12.63 -28.94
C ASP A 31 19.20 12.73 -28.48
N ALA A 32 18.76 11.87 -27.55
CA ALA A 32 17.38 11.84 -27.09
C ALA A 32 17.11 12.90 -26.01
N ARG A 33 15.97 13.55 -26.11
CA ARG A 33 15.48 14.53 -25.12
C ARG A 33 14.82 13.76 -23.97
N ILE A 34 15.58 13.50 -22.92
CA ILE A 34 15.17 12.71 -21.77
C ILE A 34 14.72 13.63 -20.64
N GLN A 35 13.55 13.35 -20.06
CA GLN A 35 12.99 14.09 -18.95
C GLN A 35 12.57 13.16 -17.81
N ARG A 36 12.90 13.53 -16.57
CA ARG A 36 12.46 12.85 -15.35
C ARG A 36 11.26 13.57 -14.73
N ILE A 37 10.29 12.78 -14.25
CA ILE A 37 9.15 13.23 -13.44
C ILE A 37 9.07 12.39 -12.17
N ASP A 38 9.31 13.01 -11.04
CA ASP A 38 9.15 12.42 -9.70
C ASP A 38 8.60 13.45 -8.71
N ALA A 39 8.41 13.03 -7.45
CA ALA A 39 7.88 13.91 -6.41
C ALA A 39 8.76 15.14 -6.17
N ASP A 40 10.08 15.04 -6.40
CA ASP A 40 11.02 16.14 -6.21
C ASP A 40 10.99 17.12 -7.38
N SER A 41 10.88 16.62 -8.61
CA SER A 41 10.81 17.44 -9.82
C SER A 41 9.49 18.17 -10.01
N THR A 42 8.47 17.86 -9.19
CA THR A 42 7.12 18.45 -9.29
C THR A 42 6.69 19.23 -8.05
N LYS A 43 7.61 19.54 -7.15
CA LYS A 43 7.31 20.25 -5.88
C LYS A 43 6.74 21.66 -6.06
N ARG A 44 7.06 22.35 -7.15
CA ARG A 44 6.53 23.70 -7.41
C ARG A 44 5.22 23.61 -8.17
N LYS A 45 4.23 24.41 -7.73
CA LYS A 45 2.91 24.49 -8.38
C LYS A 45 3.08 24.88 -9.87
N GLY A 46 2.53 24.07 -10.78
CA GLY A 46 2.60 24.29 -12.23
C GLY A 46 3.75 23.58 -12.97
N GLN A 47 4.80 23.11 -12.30
CA GLN A 47 5.92 22.41 -12.98
C GLN A 47 5.48 21.09 -13.64
N ALA A 48 4.60 20.34 -12.99
CA ALA A 48 4.07 19.12 -13.58
C ALA A 48 3.30 19.39 -14.88
N GLU A 49 2.45 20.42 -14.87
CA GLU A 49 1.65 20.82 -16.03
C GLU A 49 2.52 21.29 -17.20
N GLU A 50 3.53 22.11 -16.94
CA GLU A 50 4.49 22.54 -17.94
C GLU A 50 5.26 21.34 -18.56
N LEU A 51 5.69 20.39 -17.73
CA LEU A 51 6.36 19.18 -18.20
C LEU A 51 5.46 18.33 -19.09
N PHE A 52 4.20 18.15 -18.71
CA PHE A 52 3.24 17.42 -19.52
C PHE A 52 2.93 18.12 -20.84
N ASN A 53 2.83 19.44 -20.85
CA ASN A 53 2.67 20.21 -22.09
C ASN A 53 3.86 19.99 -23.05
N ARG A 54 5.10 19.96 -22.55
CA ARG A 54 6.29 19.67 -23.35
C ARG A 54 6.26 18.24 -23.94
N VAL A 55 5.71 17.26 -23.21
CA VAL A 55 5.50 15.90 -23.74
C VAL A 55 4.46 15.94 -24.86
N HIS A 56 3.35 16.62 -24.67
CA HIS A 56 2.29 16.72 -25.69
C HIS A 56 2.75 17.45 -26.95
N GLU A 57 3.65 18.40 -26.82
CA GLU A 57 4.27 19.14 -27.93
C GLU A 57 5.36 18.33 -28.66
N GLY A 58 5.63 17.08 -28.24
CA GLY A 58 6.67 16.23 -28.84
C GLY A 58 8.09 16.73 -28.57
N LYS A 59 8.30 17.51 -27.53
CA LYS A 59 9.62 18.04 -27.12
C LYS A 59 10.42 17.08 -26.23
N ILE A 60 9.85 15.92 -25.89
CA ILE A 60 10.45 14.89 -25.04
C ILE A 60 10.33 13.56 -25.77
N ASP A 61 11.45 12.83 -25.88
CA ASP A 61 11.52 11.52 -26.55
C ASP A 61 11.40 10.39 -25.52
N ILE A 62 11.99 10.55 -24.33
CA ILE A 62 11.96 9.56 -23.27
C ILE A 62 11.53 10.22 -21.95
N LEU A 63 10.48 9.68 -21.35
CA LEU A 63 9.98 10.11 -20.05
C LEU A 63 10.31 9.06 -19.00
N VAL A 64 11.03 9.44 -17.96
CA VAL A 64 11.36 8.58 -16.81
C VAL A 64 10.57 9.05 -15.60
N GLY A 65 9.89 8.13 -14.91
CA GLY A 65 9.12 8.52 -13.73
C GLY A 65 8.66 7.36 -12.88
N THR A 66 8.04 7.70 -11.76
CA THR A 66 7.35 6.77 -10.87
C THR A 66 5.87 6.65 -11.26
N GLN A 67 5.06 6.05 -10.40
CA GLN A 67 3.61 5.89 -10.60
C GLN A 67 2.86 7.21 -10.93
N MET A 68 3.43 8.37 -10.62
CA MET A 68 2.81 9.67 -10.95
C MET A 68 2.64 9.88 -12.45
N VAL A 69 3.53 9.32 -13.28
CA VAL A 69 3.45 9.42 -14.75
C VAL A 69 2.27 8.63 -15.30
N SER A 70 1.84 7.57 -14.60
CA SER A 70 0.74 6.71 -15.04
C SER A 70 -0.64 7.28 -14.76
N LYS A 71 -0.77 8.28 -13.87
CA LYS A 71 -2.06 8.84 -13.43
C LYS A 71 -2.46 10.08 -14.24
N GLY A 72 -3.59 10.01 -14.92
CA GLY A 72 -4.34 11.20 -15.38
C GLY A 72 -3.92 11.84 -16.71
N HIS A 73 -2.79 11.47 -17.32
CA HIS A 73 -2.31 12.09 -18.55
C HIS A 73 -2.47 11.17 -19.77
N ASP A 74 -2.92 11.73 -20.87
CA ASP A 74 -3.09 11.02 -22.15
C ASP A 74 -1.97 11.39 -23.12
N PHE A 75 -1.04 10.47 -23.33
CA PHE A 75 0.13 10.69 -24.20
C PHE A 75 -0.17 10.19 -25.64
N LYS A 76 -0.46 11.11 -26.55
CA LYS A 76 -0.90 10.77 -27.93
C LYS A 76 0.11 9.97 -28.73
N ASN A 77 1.41 10.12 -28.47
CA ASN A 77 2.49 9.52 -29.26
C ASN A 77 3.27 8.45 -28.47
N LEU A 78 2.66 7.83 -27.46
CA LEU A 78 3.32 6.83 -26.62
C LEU A 78 3.29 5.46 -27.29
N ASN A 79 4.42 5.03 -27.84
CA ASN A 79 4.59 3.76 -28.56
C ASN A 79 5.15 2.63 -27.69
N LEU A 80 5.95 2.98 -26.68
CA LEU A 80 6.61 2.02 -25.81
C LEU A 80 6.50 2.45 -24.34
N VAL A 81 6.10 1.52 -23.49
CA VAL A 81 6.18 1.67 -22.04
C VAL A 81 7.07 0.56 -21.48
N CYS A 82 8.04 0.94 -20.65
CA CYS A 82 8.90 0.00 -19.93
C CYS A 82 8.65 0.11 -18.43
N VAL A 83 8.32 -1.00 -17.79
CA VAL A 83 8.18 -1.09 -16.34
C VAL A 83 9.40 -1.84 -15.79
N LEU A 84 10.19 -1.15 -15.00
CA LEU A 84 11.39 -1.71 -14.37
C LEU A 84 11.08 -2.20 -12.96
N ASN A 85 11.65 -3.37 -12.59
CA ASN A 85 11.55 -3.94 -11.25
C ASN A 85 10.09 -4.08 -10.76
N ALA A 86 9.21 -4.64 -11.60
CA ALA A 86 7.79 -4.80 -11.28
C ALA A 86 7.56 -5.65 -10.00
N ASP A 87 8.45 -6.60 -9.72
CA ASP A 87 8.36 -7.52 -8.58
C ASP A 87 8.38 -6.83 -7.21
N ALA A 88 8.93 -5.62 -7.14
CA ALA A 88 8.89 -4.84 -5.90
C ALA A 88 7.45 -4.59 -5.38
N GLY A 89 6.47 -4.57 -6.29
CA GLY A 89 5.06 -4.47 -5.96
C GLY A 89 4.43 -5.79 -5.48
N LEU A 90 4.99 -6.96 -5.87
CA LEU A 90 4.51 -8.28 -5.42
C LEU A 90 4.85 -8.55 -3.95
N TYR A 91 6.05 -8.13 -3.53
CA TYR A 91 6.61 -8.44 -2.21
C TYR A 91 6.37 -7.35 -1.18
N ALA A 92 5.42 -6.46 -1.40
CA ALA A 92 4.99 -5.52 -0.37
C ALA A 92 4.22 -6.28 0.75
N HIS A 93 4.30 -5.76 1.98
CA HIS A 93 3.77 -6.44 3.17
C HIS A 93 2.23 -6.47 3.28
N ASP A 94 1.53 -5.94 2.29
CA ASP A 94 0.07 -5.88 2.26
C ASP A 94 -0.48 -6.97 1.34
N PHE A 95 -1.48 -7.71 1.81
CA PHE A 95 -2.15 -8.77 1.04
C PHE A 95 -2.83 -8.28 -0.26
N ARG A 96 -3.03 -6.96 -0.42
CA ARG A 96 -3.55 -6.32 -1.64
C ARG A 96 -2.46 -5.88 -2.61
N SER A 97 -1.20 -6.19 -2.32
CA SER A 97 -0.06 -5.75 -3.14
C SER A 97 -0.14 -6.22 -4.58
N SER A 98 -0.49 -7.50 -4.79
CA SER A 98 -0.67 -8.06 -6.13
C SER A 98 -1.82 -7.42 -6.90
N GLU A 99 -2.93 -7.09 -6.23
CA GLU A 99 -4.05 -6.37 -6.86
C GLU A 99 -3.67 -4.95 -7.28
N ARG A 100 -2.96 -4.25 -6.40
CA ARG A 100 -2.48 -2.90 -6.72
C ARG A 100 -1.50 -2.93 -7.87
N LEU A 101 -0.57 -3.89 -7.88
CA LEU A 101 0.37 -4.07 -8.97
C LEU A 101 -0.35 -4.39 -10.28
N PHE A 102 -1.29 -5.35 -10.27
CA PHE A 102 -2.07 -5.71 -11.45
C PHE A 102 -2.81 -4.51 -12.03
N ALA A 103 -3.53 -3.76 -11.17
CA ALA A 103 -4.25 -2.56 -11.60
C ALA A 103 -3.33 -1.48 -12.18
N GLN A 104 -2.14 -1.29 -11.58
CA GLN A 104 -1.14 -0.35 -12.08
C GLN A 104 -0.58 -0.78 -13.44
N LEU A 105 -0.22 -2.06 -13.59
CA LEU A 105 0.31 -2.58 -14.86
C LEU A 105 -0.74 -2.55 -15.96
N LEU A 106 -1.99 -2.87 -15.65
CA LEU A 106 -3.10 -2.78 -16.59
C LEU A 106 -3.34 -1.31 -17.02
N GLN A 107 -3.28 -0.37 -16.07
CA GLN A 107 -3.42 1.05 -16.37
C GLN A 107 -2.30 1.55 -17.29
N VAL A 108 -1.07 1.12 -17.03
CA VAL A 108 0.10 1.45 -17.85
C VAL A 108 0.00 0.80 -19.24
N ALA A 109 -0.41 -0.47 -19.30
CA ALA A 109 -0.63 -1.18 -20.56
C ALA A 109 -1.67 -0.50 -21.45
N GLY A 110 -2.75 -0.03 -20.84
CA GLY A 110 -3.81 0.72 -21.56
C GLY A 110 -3.39 2.11 -22.05
N ARG A 111 -2.18 2.56 -21.77
CA ARG A 111 -1.60 3.82 -22.28
C ARG A 111 -0.79 3.64 -23.56
N ALA A 112 -0.11 2.51 -23.70
CA ALA A 112 0.68 2.22 -24.89
C ALA A 112 -0.24 1.94 -26.07
N GLY A 113 0.00 2.61 -27.20
CA GLY A 113 -0.76 2.38 -28.43
C GLY A 113 -2.21 2.84 -28.44
N ARG A 114 -2.65 3.66 -27.47
CA ARG A 114 -4.03 4.14 -27.38
C ARG A 114 -4.46 4.93 -28.63
N HIS A 115 -3.55 5.69 -29.21
CA HIS A 115 -3.78 6.53 -30.39
C HIS A 115 -3.07 6.02 -31.65
N LEU A 116 -2.14 5.07 -31.51
CA LEU A 116 -1.34 4.54 -32.62
C LEU A 116 -1.35 3.00 -32.55
N PRO A 117 -1.57 2.29 -33.65
CA PRO A 117 -1.50 0.84 -33.67
C PRO A 117 -0.05 0.36 -33.39
N GLY A 118 0.08 -0.73 -32.65
CA GLY A 118 1.37 -1.38 -32.40
C GLY A 118 2.12 -0.91 -31.14
N GLY A 119 1.45 -0.22 -30.21
CA GLY A 119 2.05 0.10 -28.90
C GLY A 119 2.52 -1.13 -28.16
N LYS A 120 3.71 -1.04 -27.53
CA LYS A 120 4.35 -2.14 -26.81
C LYS A 120 4.50 -1.80 -25.33
N VAL A 121 4.33 -2.83 -24.48
CA VAL A 121 4.63 -2.74 -23.05
C VAL A 121 5.65 -3.82 -22.71
N LEU A 122 6.77 -3.43 -22.13
CA LEU A 122 7.79 -4.31 -21.63
C LEU A 122 7.81 -4.26 -20.11
N ILE A 123 7.72 -5.41 -19.47
CA ILE A 123 7.74 -5.53 -18.02
C ILE A 123 8.95 -6.36 -17.60
N GLN A 124 9.83 -5.75 -16.82
CA GLN A 124 10.97 -6.45 -16.23
C GLN A 124 10.55 -7.13 -14.95
N SER A 125 10.67 -8.45 -14.89
CA SER A 125 10.36 -9.31 -13.76
C SER A 125 11.33 -10.48 -13.67
N ASN A 126 11.62 -10.94 -12.45
CA ASN A 126 12.29 -12.20 -12.17
C ASN A 126 11.27 -13.36 -11.99
N GLU A 127 9.99 -13.04 -11.88
CA GLU A 127 8.90 -13.96 -11.58
C GLU A 127 7.98 -14.16 -12.81
N LEU A 128 8.55 -14.46 -13.97
CA LEU A 128 7.82 -14.56 -15.24
C LEU A 128 6.64 -15.55 -15.21
N ASN A 129 6.73 -16.58 -14.36
CA ASN A 129 5.68 -17.60 -14.19
C ASN A 129 4.61 -17.21 -13.17
N HIS A 130 4.70 -16.06 -12.51
CA HIS A 130 3.71 -15.63 -11.54
C HIS A 130 2.35 -15.44 -12.21
N PRO A 131 1.24 -15.95 -11.62
CA PRO A 131 -0.11 -15.89 -12.21
C PRO A 131 -0.56 -14.48 -12.61
N LEU A 132 -0.13 -13.45 -11.87
CA LEU A 132 -0.38 -12.05 -12.19
C LEU A 132 0.10 -11.69 -13.60
N TYR A 133 1.34 -12.04 -13.95
CA TYR A 133 1.89 -11.69 -15.26
C TYR A 133 1.26 -12.51 -16.38
N GLN A 134 0.89 -13.76 -16.13
CA GLN A 134 0.16 -14.60 -17.09
C GLN A 134 -1.23 -14.02 -17.39
N ALA A 135 -1.96 -13.63 -16.36
CA ALA A 135 -3.27 -12.99 -16.52
C ALA A 135 -3.15 -11.63 -17.23
N LEU A 136 -2.12 -10.84 -16.90
CA LEU A 136 -1.86 -9.56 -17.56
C LEU A 136 -1.58 -9.71 -19.06
N GLN A 137 -0.75 -10.70 -19.45
CA GLN A 137 -0.47 -10.99 -20.86
C GLN A 137 -1.72 -11.35 -21.66
N ARG A 138 -2.66 -12.07 -21.03
CA ARG A 138 -3.94 -12.46 -21.62
C ARG A 138 -5.01 -11.38 -21.53
N GLN A 139 -4.75 -10.30 -20.77
CA GLN A 139 -5.71 -9.29 -20.38
C GLN A 139 -6.94 -9.91 -19.69
N ASP A 140 -6.71 -10.97 -18.94
CA ASP A 140 -7.74 -11.79 -18.28
C ASP A 140 -7.79 -11.43 -16.79
N TYR A 141 -8.70 -10.51 -16.45
CA TYR A 141 -8.93 -10.11 -15.06
C TYR A 141 -9.57 -11.22 -14.23
N GLU A 142 -10.43 -12.05 -14.83
CA GLU A 142 -11.13 -13.12 -14.13
C GLU A 142 -10.13 -14.16 -13.65
N LEU A 143 -9.20 -14.57 -14.50
CA LEU A 143 -8.11 -15.49 -14.14
C LEU A 143 -7.28 -14.95 -12.97
N PHE A 144 -6.96 -13.66 -12.99
CA PHE A 144 -6.23 -13.01 -11.89
C PHE A 144 -7.05 -13.01 -10.59
N ALA A 145 -8.33 -12.63 -10.68
CA ALA A 145 -9.23 -12.55 -9.52
C ALA A 145 -9.47 -13.92 -8.88
N GLU A 146 -9.72 -14.96 -9.68
CA GLU A 146 -9.89 -16.33 -9.19
C GLU A 146 -8.68 -16.84 -8.42
N HIS A 147 -7.48 -16.65 -8.98
CA HIS A 147 -6.23 -17.05 -8.32
C HIS A 147 -6.03 -16.30 -6.99
N THR A 148 -6.20 -15.00 -7.02
CA THR A 148 -6.06 -14.15 -5.82
C THR A 148 -7.08 -14.52 -4.73
N LEU A 149 -8.34 -14.80 -5.11
CA LEU A 149 -9.37 -15.25 -4.17
C LEU A 149 -9.06 -16.61 -3.58
N GLN A 150 -8.50 -17.53 -4.36
CA GLN A 150 -8.07 -18.84 -3.86
C GLN A 150 -6.96 -18.71 -2.81
N GLU A 151 -5.93 -17.91 -3.07
CA GLU A 151 -4.87 -17.62 -2.11
C GLU A 151 -5.42 -17.02 -0.82
N ARG A 152 -6.30 -16.02 -0.93
CA ARG A 152 -6.93 -15.38 0.23
C ARG A 152 -7.81 -16.32 1.03
N ARG A 153 -8.51 -17.23 0.38
CA ARG A 153 -9.32 -18.26 1.05
C ARG A 153 -8.45 -19.20 1.88
N LEU A 154 -7.33 -19.65 1.32
CA LEU A 154 -6.37 -20.52 2.03
C LEU A 154 -5.73 -19.79 3.20
N ALA A 155 -5.37 -18.54 3.04
CA ALA A 155 -4.75 -17.70 4.06
C ALA A 155 -5.76 -17.08 5.05
N LYS A 156 -7.08 -17.30 4.88
CA LYS A 156 -8.17 -16.68 5.66
C LYS A 156 -8.08 -15.14 5.69
N LEU A 157 -7.70 -14.54 4.56
CA LEU A 157 -7.64 -13.09 4.39
C LEU A 157 -8.97 -12.53 3.85
N PRO A 158 -9.23 -11.24 3.95
CA PRO A 158 -10.42 -10.63 3.34
C PRO A 158 -10.53 -10.96 1.84
N PRO A 159 -11.74 -11.32 1.34
CA PRO A 159 -13.07 -11.19 1.94
C PRO A 159 -13.52 -12.39 2.80
N PHE A 160 -12.67 -13.36 3.07
CA PHE A 160 -12.99 -14.57 3.86
C PHE A 160 -12.81 -14.37 5.36
N SER A 161 -12.26 -13.25 5.78
CA SER A 161 -12.30 -12.71 7.14
C SER A 161 -12.67 -11.23 7.11
N PHE A 162 -13.02 -10.69 8.27
CA PHE A 162 -13.44 -9.30 8.47
C PHE A 162 -12.52 -8.68 9.50
N GLN A 163 -11.99 -7.52 9.19
CA GLN A 163 -10.93 -6.89 9.96
C GLN A 163 -11.35 -5.52 10.45
N THR A 164 -10.87 -5.15 11.63
CA THR A 164 -10.96 -3.79 12.16
C THR A 164 -9.61 -3.39 12.71
N LEU A 165 -9.17 -2.20 12.35
CA LEU A 165 -7.90 -1.62 12.75
C LEU A 165 -8.15 -0.43 13.67
N VAL A 166 -7.51 -0.42 14.83
CA VAL A 166 -7.46 0.75 15.72
C VAL A 166 -6.08 1.35 15.65
N THR A 167 -5.99 2.56 15.15
CA THR A 167 -4.73 3.33 15.08
C THR A 167 -4.72 4.39 16.16
N ALA A 168 -3.71 4.38 17.03
CA ALA A 168 -3.46 5.39 18.03
C ALA A 168 -2.35 6.34 17.62
N SER A 169 -2.44 7.62 18.01
CA SER A 169 -1.46 8.66 17.70
C SER A 169 -1.16 9.52 18.93
N SER A 170 0.13 9.64 19.27
CA SER A 170 0.64 10.41 20.40
C SER A 170 2.02 11.01 20.08
N LYS A 171 2.57 11.84 20.98
CA LYS A 171 3.94 12.30 20.88
C LYS A 171 4.97 11.22 21.24
N GLU A 172 4.54 10.18 21.97
CA GLU A 172 5.34 9.10 22.53
C GLU A 172 4.70 7.77 22.13
N ILE A 173 5.49 6.86 21.56
CA ILE A 173 5.00 5.56 21.07
C ILE A 173 4.50 4.67 22.22
N GLU A 174 5.15 4.76 23.38
CA GLU A 174 4.81 3.99 24.57
C GLU A 174 3.37 4.25 25.03
N ARG A 175 2.91 5.50 24.89
CA ARG A 175 1.53 5.87 25.21
C ARG A 175 0.53 5.28 24.22
N CYS A 176 0.90 5.20 22.94
CA CYS A 176 0.07 4.54 21.94
C CYS A 176 -0.05 3.04 22.23
N LEU A 177 1.08 2.39 22.52
CA LEU A 177 1.11 0.96 22.83
C LEU A 177 0.36 0.65 24.13
N ALA A 178 0.58 1.42 25.21
CA ALA A 178 -0.12 1.24 26.48
C ALA A 178 -1.65 1.38 26.35
N PHE A 179 -2.09 2.36 25.55
CA PHE A 179 -3.51 2.52 25.23
C PHE A 179 -4.08 1.33 24.47
N LEU A 180 -3.37 0.86 23.43
CA LEU A 180 -3.82 -0.27 22.61
C LEU A 180 -3.82 -1.59 23.40
N GLU A 181 -2.86 -1.77 24.31
CA GLU A 181 -2.86 -2.91 25.22
C GLU A 181 -4.01 -2.82 26.22
N GLU A 182 -4.33 -1.65 26.79
CA GLU A 182 -5.45 -1.48 27.72
C GLU A 182 -6.78 -1.80 27.03
N ILE A 183 -7.04 -1.30 25.81
CA ILE A 183 -8.29 -1.61 25.09
C ILE A 183 -8.41 -3.08 24.65
N LYS A 184 -7.30 -3.81 24.55
CA LYS A 184 -7.26 -5.26 24.35
C LYS A 184 -7.49 -5.98 25.67
N ALA A 185 -6.84 -5.54 26.74
CA ALA A 185 -6.87 -6.16 28.05
C ALA A 185 -8.27 -6.18 28.68
N ILE A 186 -9.05 -5.09 28.57
CA ILE A 186 -10.44 -5.05 29.07
C ILE A 186 -11.33 -6.15 28.48
N VAL A 187 -10.95 -6.70 27.33
CA VAL A 187 -11.67 -7.80 26.65
C VAL A 187 -11.12 -9.16 27.05
N LEU A 188 -9.80 -9.31 27.13
CA LEU A 188 -9.13 -10.61 27.20
C LEU A 188 -8.52 -10.94 28.57
N ALA A 189 -8.02 -9.95 29.31
CA ALA A 189 -7.30 -10.20 30.55
C ALA A 189 -8.22 -10.60 31.70
N GLU A 190 -7.76 -11.52 32.55
CA GLU A 190 -8.51 -12.01 33.72
C GLU A 190 -8.72 -10.91 34.75
N ASP A 191 -7.79 -9.97 34.88
CA ASP A 191 -7.87 -8.82 35.80
C ASP A 191 -9.15 -7.96 35.63
N TYR A 192 -9.77 -8.04 34.44
CA TYR A 192 -11.02 -7.33 34.13
C TYR A 192 -12.26 -8.24 34.10
N ALA A 193 -12.12 -9.52 34.48
CA ALA A 193 -13.21 -10.51 34.36
C ALA A 193 -14.44 -10.15 35.19
N ASP A 194 -14.22 -9.62 36.39
CA ASP A 194 -15.28 -9.28 37.36
C ASP A 194 -15.78 -7.82 37.23
N GLU A 195 -15.25 -7.05 36.28
CA GLU A 195 -15.65 -5.68 35.99
C GLU A 195 -17.02 -5.64 35.27
N PRO A 196 -18.12 -5.20 35.92
CA PRO A 196 -19.45 -5.19 35.29
C PRO A 196 -19.50 -4.37 33.99
N ALA A 197 -18.67 -3.33 33.90
CA ALA A 197 -18.60 -2.47 32.73
C ALA A 197 -18.10 -3.20 31.46
N TYR A 198 -17.37 -4.32 31.60
CA TYR A 198 -16.77 -5.06 30.48
C TYR A 198 -17.41 -6.44 30.28
N GLN A 199 -18.27 -6.90 31.19
CA GLN A 199 -18.85 -8.24 31.15
C GLN A 199 -19.54 -8.52 29.80
N HIS A 200 -20.44 -7.64 29.38
CA HIS A 200 -21.12 -7.80 28.08
C HIS A 200 -20.18 -7.78 26.88
N LEU A 201 -19.14 -6.95 26.92
CA LEU A 201 -18.11 -6.89 25.87
C LEU A 201 -17.34 -8.22 25.79
N ARG A 202 -17.01 -8.81 26.92
CA ARG A 202 -16.31 -10.11 27.02
C ARG A 202 -17.17 -11.28 26.53
N GLU A 203 -18.47 -11.23 26.70
CA GLU A 203 -19.40 -12.21 26.13
C GLU A 203 -19.44 -12.14 24.61
N LEU A 204 -19.40 -10.93 24.03
CA LEU A 204 -19.46 -10.70 22.59
C LEU A 204 -18.16 -11.00 21.85
N GLN A 205 -17.02 -11.09 22.53
CA GLN A 205 -15.70 -11.27 21.90
C GLN A 205 -15.48 -12.67 21.31
N THR A 206 -16.33 -13.66 21.63
CA THR A 206 -16.17 -15.02 21.15
C THR A 206 -16.08 -15.11 19.63
N GLY A 207 -14.96 -15.67 19.11
CA GLY A 207 -14.70 -15.79 17.69
C GLY A 207 -14.15 -14.50 17.06
N ILE A 208 -13.68 -13.56 17.88
CA ILE A 208 -12.87 -12.41 17.45
C ILE A 208 -11.43 -12.64 17.93
N ARG A 209 -10.49 -12.56 16.99
CA ARG A 209 -9.05 -12.62 17.28
C ARG A 209 -8.51 -11.22 17.47
N PHE A 210 -7.74 -11.03 18.53
CA PHE A 210 -6.98 -9.82 18.79
C PHE A 210 -5.51 -10.11 18.51
N TYR A 211 -4.87 -9.27 17.72
CA TYR A 211 -3.43 -9.31 17.52
C TYR A 211 -2.70 -8.46 18.56
N ASP A 212 -1.38 -8.51 18.56
CA ASP A 212 -0.60 -7.64 19.45
C ASP A 212 -0.48 -6.24 18.85
N PRO A 213 -0.52 -5.19 19.68
CA PRO A 213 -0.26 -3.84 19.21
C PRO A 213 1.16 -3.70 18.66
N VAL A 214 1.28 -3.06 17.51
CA VAL A 214 2.56 -2.84 16.86
C VAL A 214 2.71 -1.38 16.40
N PRO A 215 3.93 -0.81 16.46
CA PRO A 215 4.22 0.47 15.82
C PRO A 215 3.97 0.41 14.31
N LEU A 216 3.45 1.48 13.71
CA LEU A 216 3.36 1.55 12.25
C LEU A 216 4.76 1.58 11.62
N ARG A 217 4.88 1.08 10.38
CA ARG A 217 6.14 1.10 9.61
C ARG A 217 6.73 2.51 9.48
N ILE A 218 5.87 3.52 9.26
CA ILE A 218 6.24 4.93 9.36
C ILE A 218 5.74 5.41 10.72
N VAL A 219 6.56 5.21 11.73
CA VAL A 219 6.19 5.47 13.12
C VAL A 219 5.82 6.95 13.31
N ARG A 220 6.57 7.88 12.73
CA ARG A 220 6.44 9.32 12.98
C ARG A 220 5.94 10.08 11.75
N VAL A 221 4.78 10.74 11.90
CA VAL A 221 4.18 11.63 10.89
C VAL A 221 3.73 12.92 11.59
N PHE A 222 4.15 14.09 11.08
CA PHE A 222 3.83 15.40 11.66
C PHE A 222 4.15 15.48 13.17
N HIS A 223 5.31 14.97 13.61
CA HIS A 223 5.74 14.91 15.02
C HIS A 223 4.86 14.03 15.93
N MET A 224 3.98 13.22 15.37
CA MET A 224 3.18 12.25 16.09
C MET A 224 3.66 10.84 15.76
N GLU A 225 3.83 10.02 16.79
CA GLU A 225 4.12 8.60 16.67
C GLU A 225 2.81 7.81 16.64
N ARG A 226 2.81 6.65 15.97
CA ARG A 226 1.61 5.89 15.72
C ARG A 226 1.83 4.40 15.95
N ALA A 227 0.84 3.77 16.57
CA ALA A 227 0.76 2.31 16.69
C ALA A 227 -0.64 1.83 16.29
N GLN A 228 -0.76 0.55 16.01
CA GLN A 228 -2.01 -0.06 15.56
C GLN A 228 -2.29 -1.38 16.29
N LEU A 229 -3.56 -1.68 16.46
CA LEU A 229 -4.11 -2.95 16.94
C LEU A 229 -5.09 -3.47 15.91
N LEU A 230 -4.84 -4.67 15.40
CA LEU A 230 -5.73 -5.37 14.47
C LEU A 230 -6.61 -6.35 15.24
N ILE A 231 -7.90 -6.37 14.92
CA ILE A 231 -8.81 -7.44 15.31
C ILE A 231 -9.44 -8.09 14.07
N GLU A 232 -9.74 -9.37 14.14
CA GLU A 232 -10.25 -10.16 13.02
C GLU A 232 -11.33 -11.13 13.45
N SER A 233 -12.33 -11.34 12.62
CA SER A 233 -13.35 -12.37 12.79
C SER A 233 -13.72 -13.03 11.47
N GLY A 234 -14.02 -14.34 11.50
CA GLY A 234 -14.62 -15.05 10.37
C GLY A 234 -16.08 -14.68 10.13
N SER A 235 -16.69 -13.82 10.96
CA SER A 235 -18.09 -13.43 10.85
C SER A 235 -18.24 -11.92 10.98
N ARG A 236 -18.71 -11.27 9.90
CA ARG A 236 -19.03 -9.85 9.89
C ARG A 236 -20.07 -9.48 10.95
N ALA A 237 -21.10 -10.30 11.11
CA ALA A 237 -22.17 -10.03 12.07
C ALA A 237 -21.68 -10.06 13.53
N ARG A 238 -20.70 -10.91 13.87
CA ARG A 238 -20.07 -10.91 15.20
C ARG A 238 -19.28 -9.63 15.42
N LEU A 239 -18.43 -9.27 14.48
CA LEU A 239 -17.63 -8.06 14.55
C LEU A 239 -18.51 -6.81 14.70
N GLN A 240 -19.56 -6.70 13.91
CA GLN A 240 -20.49 -5.57 13.96
C GLN A 240 -21.28 -5.49 15.27
N ARG A 241 -21.62 -6.62 15.90
CA ARG A 241 -22.26 -6.61 17.25
C ARG A 241 -21.28 -6.19 18.35
N PHE A 242 -20.02 -6.58 18.24
CA PHE A 242 -18.99 -6.26 19.22
C PHE A 242 -18.54 -4.81 19.16
N LEU A 243 -18.31 -4.28 17.95
CA LEU A 243 -17.65 -2.98 17.73
C LEU A 243 -18.30 -1.78 18.45
N PRO A 244 -19.64 -1.61 18.48
CA PRO A 244 -20.25 -0.47 19.14
C PRO A 244 -19.92 -0.39 20.64
N TYR A 245 -19.97 -1.51 21.34
CA TYR A 245 -19.67 -1.59 22.77
C TYR A 245 -18.17 -1.37 23.02
N TRP A 246 -17.32 -1.95 22.18
CA TRP A 246 -15.88 -1.75 22.31
C TRP A 246 -15.48 -0.31 21.98
N ALA A 247 -16.04 0.31 20.96
CA ALA A 247 -15.78 1.70 20.60
C ALA A 247 -16.16 2.67 21.74
N GLU A 248 -17.23 2.39 22.50
CA GLU A 248 -17.60 3.17 23.67
C GLU A 248 -16.52 3.12 24.76
N GLN A 249 -15.96 1.94 25.03
CA GLN A 249 -14.89 1.79 26.01
C GLN A 249 -13.58 2.41 25.51
N ILE A 250 -13.25 2.22 24.22
CA ILE A 250 -12.10 2.88 23.57
C ILE A 250 -12.17 4.40 23.78
N ALA A 251 -13.35 5.01 23.59
CA ALA A 251 -13.52 6.46 23.76
C ALA A 251 -13.25 6.92 25.19
N LYS A 252 -13.68 6.13 26.20
CA LYS A 252 -13.43 6.42 27.62
C LYS A 252 -11.93 6.32 27.95
N ILE A 253 -11.28 5.24 27.52
CA ILE A 253 -9.85 4.99 27.77
C ILE A 253 -8.98 6.02 27.01
N ALA A 254 -9.33 6.39 25.78
CA ALA A 254 -8.61 7.41 25.01
C ALA A 254 -8.59 8.78 25.72
N LYS A 255 -9.69 9.16 26.38
CA LYS A 255 -9.74 10.38 27.21
C LYS A 255 -8.75 10.32 28.38
N LYS A 256 -8.65 9.15 29.05
CA LYS A 256 -7.70 8.91 30.14
C LYS A 256 -6.26 9.09 29.65
N HIS A 257 -5.93 8.51 28.49
CA HIS A 257 -4.59 8.60 27.88
C HIS A 257 -4.31 9.93 27.16
N ARG A 258 -5.32 10.77 26.94
CA ARG A 258 -5.22 12.06 26.23
C ARG A 258 -4.55 11.92 24.85
N LEU A 259 -4.96 10.91 24.08
CA LEU A 259 -4.45 10.65 22.74
C LEU A 259 -5.56 10.64 21.69
N LYS A 260 -5.16 10.69 20.40
CA LYS A 260 -6.07 10.55 19.27
C LYS A 260 -6.05 9.12 18.77
N TYR A 261 -7.21 8.64 18.33
CA TYR A 261 -7.36 7.32 17.73
C TYR A 261 -8.33 7.36 16.55
N VAL A 262 -8.22 6.34 15.68
CA VAL A 262 -9.14 6.08 14.58
C VAL A 262 -9.49 4.60 14.60
N ILE A 263 -10.76 4.28 14.35
CA ILE A 263 -11.23 2.90 14.15
C ILE A 263 -11.64 2.77 12.68
N GLU A 264 -11.00 1.85 11.96
CA GLU A 264 -11.28 1.56 10.55
C GLU A 264 -11.82 0.14 10.44
N VAL A 265 -13.04 0.00 9.91
CA VAL A 265 -13.64 -1.30 9.59
C VAL A 265 -13.32 -1.64 8.14
N ASP A 266 -12.88 -2.86 7.89
CA ASP A 266 -12.38 -3.32 6.58
C ASP A 266 -11.28 -2.36 6.03
N PRO A 267 -10.15 -2.16 6.78
CA PRO A 267 -9.12 -1.19 6.42
C PRO A 267 -8.53 -1.48 5.05
N LEU A 268 -8.16 -0.42 4.32
CA LEU A 268 -7.54 -0.55 2.99
C LEU A 268 -6.05 -0.90 3.08
N GLU A 269 -5.40 -0.57 4.18
CA GLU A 269 -3.97 -0.80 4.45
C GLU A 269 -3.80 -1.29 5.89
N ILE A 270 -2.92 -2.27 6.07
CA ILE A 270 -2.59 -2.83 7.39
C ILE A 270 -1.08 -2.78 7.59
#